data_88e630b7034d1758f65d801c6062d866
#
_entry.id   88e630b7034d1758f65d801c6062d866
#
_cell.length_a   1.000
_cell.length_b   1.000
_cell.length_c   1.000
_cell.angle_alpha   90.00
_cell.angle_beta   90.00
_cell.angle_gamma   90.00
#
_symmetry.space_group_name_H-M   'P 1'
#
loop_
_entity.id
_entity.type
_entity.pdbx_description
1 polymer ?
#
loop_
_entity_poly.entity_id
_entity_poly.type
_entity_poly.pdbx_seq_one_letter_code
_entity_poly.pdbx_strand_id
1 'polypeptide(L)'
;MIRRPPRSTPKPSSAASDVYKRQADSIVINPHKWLLTNFDCSAHFVKDPEALVRTLTILPEYLKNNESENIIDYRDWSIPLGRRFRALKLWFVIRYYGVEGLQEIIRKHIKLASQVEEWINRSGNFELVTPRSLSLINFRFLPEQNGKFLDIDELNLKLLNELNDSRSVYFTQNRVRGDFVIRWSIGQTNTELRHVEDAWIQVQKIASSLN
;
A
#
# COMPACT_ATOMS: atom_id res chain seq x y z
N MET A 1 6.20 -4.19 -25.21
CA MET A 1 4.73 -4.10 -25.34
C MET A 1 4.10 -4.93 -24.24
N ILE A 2 3.65 -4.28 -23.14
CA ILE A 2 3.05 -4.97 -21.98
C ILE A 2 1.62 -5.34 -22.38
N ARG A 3 1.34 -6.62 -22.60
CA ARG A 3 -0.04 -7.08 -22.82
C ARG A 3 -0.82 -6.95 -21.50
N ARG A 4 -1.89 -6.17 -21.52
CA ARG A 4 -2.85 -6.10 -20.42
C ARG A 4 -3.47 -7.49 -20.21
N PRO A 5 -3.59 -8.01 -18.96
CA PRO A 5 -4.30 -9.25 -18.72
C PRO A 5 -5.79 -9.11 -19.08
N PRO A 6 -6.46 -10.19 -19.50
CA PRO A 6 -7.88 -10.16 -19.83
C PRO A 6 -8.74 -9.75 -18.64
N ARG A 7 -9.75 -8.91 -18.89
CA ARG A 7 -10.59 -8.20 -17.91
C ARG A 7 -11.60 -9.04 -17.12
N SER A 8 -11.58 -10.34 -17.21
CA SER A 8 -12.59 -11.20 -16.56
C SER A 8 -12.00 -12.49 -16.04
N THR A 9 -11.38 -12.44 -14.86
CA THR A 9 -11.28 -13.64 -14.02
C THR A 9 -12.09 -13.40 -12.77
N PRO A 10 -13.09 -14.27 -12.47
CA PRO A 10 -13.78 -14.29 -11.18
C PRO A 10 -12.74 -14.58 -10.09
N LYS A 11 -12.91 -13.96 -8.92
CA LYS A 11 -12.11 -14.12 -7.68
C LYS A 11 -10.85 -14.98 -7.82
N PRO A 12 -9.63 -14.47 -7.65
CA PRO A 12 -8.42 -15.25 -7.84
C PRO A 12 -8.46 -16.46 -6.89
N SER A 13 -8.71 -17.64 -7.46
CA SER A 13 -8.42 -18.90 -6.79
C SER A 13 -6.90 -18.99 -6.57
N SER A 14 -6.44 -19.80 -5.63
CA SER A 14 -5.01 -20.08 -5.44
C SER A 14 -4.31 -20.46 -6.76
N ALA A 15 -5.01 -21.14 -7.65
CA ALA A 15 -4.55 -21.51 -9.00
C ALA A 15 -4.34 -20.28 -9.90
N ALA A 16 -5.21 -19.26 -9.88
CA ALA A 16 -5.02 -18.03 -10.64
C ALA A 16 -3.81 -17.24 -10.13
N SER A 17 -3.61 -17.19 -8.81
CA SER A 17 -2.42 -16.61 -8.20
C SER A 17 -1.13 -17.32 -8.66
N ASP A 18 -1.15 -18.63 -8.81
CA ASP A 18 -0.01 -19.41 -9.31
C ASP A 18 0.29 -19.15 -10.79
N VAL A 19 -0.73 -18.95 -11.62
CA VAL A 19 -0.55 -18.60 -13.03
C VAL A 19 0.16 -17.24 -13.15
N TYR A 20 -0.24 -16.23 -12.38
CA TYR A 20 0.44 -14.93 -12.39
C TYR A 20 1.87 -15.00 -11.87
N LYS A 21 2.13 -15.79 -10.83
CA LYS A 21 3.51 -15.99 -10.31
C LYS A 21 4.43 -16.62 -11.36
N ARG A 22 3.92 -17.56 -12.18
CA ARG A 22 4.69 -18.21 -13.23
C ARG A 22 4.99 -17.30 -14.43
N GLN A 23 4.22 -16.23 -14.61
CA GLN A 23 4.40 -15.25 -15.69
C GLN A 23 5.36 -14.12 -15.33
N ALA A 24 5.65 -13.91 -14.04
CA ALA A 24 6.55 -12.89 -13.59
C ALA A 24 7.98 -13.41 -13.51
N ASP A 25 8.95 -12.66 -14.02
CA ASP A 25 10.37 -12.95 -13.86
C ASP A 25 10.88 -12.51 -12.49
N SER A 26 10.24 -11.48 -11.89
CA SER A 26 10.52 -11.07 -10.52
C SER A 26 9.28 -10.49 -9.82
N ILE A 27 9.22 -10.64 -8.49
CA ILE A 27 8.15 -10.10 -7.64
C ILE A 27 8.79 -9.45 -6.42
N VAL A 28 8.35 -8.22 -6.11
CA VAL A 28 8.71 -7.52 -4.87
C VAL A 28 7.49 -7.39 -3.98
N ILE A 29 7.65 -7.79 -2.72
CA ILE A 29 6.64 -7.60 -1.66
C ILE A 29 7.30 -6.80 -0.53
N ASN A 30 6.58 -5.83 0.03
CA ASN A 30 7.05 -5.00 1.12
C ASN A 30 6.39 -5.38 2.46
N PRO A 31 6.93 -6.35 3.23
CA PRO A 31 6.40 -6.69 4.54
C PRO A 31 6.35 -5.51 5.51
N HIS A 32 7.23 -4.51 5.34
CA HIS A 32 7.23 -3.28 6.14
C HIS A 32 6.02 -2.35 5.86
N LYS A 33 5.12 -2.72 4.94
CA LYS A 33 3.85 -2.01 4.71
C LYS A 33 2.72 -2.77 5.39
N TRP A 34 1.95 -3.53 4.68
CA TRP A 34 0.72 -4.14 5.19
C TRP A 34 0.90 -5.50 5.88
N LEU A 35 2.13 -6.04 5.95
CA LEU A 35 2.46 -7.19 6.79
C LEU A 35 3.07 -6.78 8.14
N LEU A 36 2.84 -5.55 8.59
CA LEU A 36 3.10 -5.04 9.94
C LEU A 36 4.55 -5.18 10.43
N THR A 37 5.48 -5.42 9.50
CA THR A 37 6.90 -5.51 9.83
C THR A 37 7.50 -4.11 9.91
N ASN A 38 8.29 -3.84 10.92
CA ASN A 38 8.96 -2.55 11.08
C ASN A 38 9.83 -2.22 9.86
N PHE A 39 9.85 -0.96 9.48
CA PHE A 39 10.66 -0.44 8.39
C PHE A 39 12.16 -0.70 8.66
N ASP A 40 12.98 -1.13 7.72
CA ASP A 40 12.64 -1.53 6.37
C ASP A 40 12.67 -3.05 6.21
N CYS A 41 11.77 -3.60 5.41
CA CYS A 41 11.79 -5.01 5.02
C CYS A 41 11.07 -5.18 3.68
N SER A 42 11.83 -5.48 2.62
CA SER A 42 11.32 -5.86 1.31
C SER A 42 11.80 -7.27 0.98
N ALA A 43 10.92 -8.10 0.45
CA ALA A 43 11.23 -9.42 -0.08
C ALA A 43 11.20 -9.37 -1.61
N HIS A 44 12.30 -9.73 -2.24
CA HIS A 44 12.43 -9.81 -3.69
C HIS A 44 12.59 -11.26 -4.10
N PHE A 45 11.68 -11.75 -4.91
CA PHE A 45 11.69 -13.09 -5.48
C PHE A 45 12.05 -12.99 -6.95
N VAL A 46 13.00 -13.79 -7.40
CA VAL A 46 13.44 -13.83 -8.79
C VAL A 46 13.34 -15.25 -9.33
N LYS A 47 12.98 -15.39 -10.59
CA LYS A 47 12.84 -16.66 -11.27
C LYS A 47 14.21 -17.24 -11.66
N ASP A 48 15.12 -16.37 -12.09
CA ASP A 48 16.49 -16.70 -12.46
C ASP A 48 17.48 -16.00 -11.51
N PRO A 49 17.90 -16.67 -10.42
CA PRO A 49 18.85 -16.08 -9.47
C PRO A 49 20.23 -15.86 -10.08
N GLU A 50 20.65 -16.68 -11.05
CA GLU A 50 21.97 -16.55 -11.68
C GLU A 50 22.05 -15.26 -12.50
N ALA A 51 21.00 -14.88 -13.21
CA ALA A 51 20.94 -13.62 -13.94
C ALA A 51 21.08 -12.42 -12.99
N LEU A 52 20.44 -12.48 -11.81
CA LEU A 52 20.55 -11.44 -10.79
C LEU A 52 21.99 -11.34 -10.27
N VAL A 53 22.58 -12.47 -9.89
CA VAL A 53 23.96 -12.53 -9.37
C VAL A 53 24.94 -12.02 -10.42
N ARG A 54 24.89 -12.51 -11.66
CA ARG A 54 25.78 -12.02 -12.74
C ARG A 54 25.70 -10.51 -12.97
N THR A 55 24.52 -9.91 -12.73
CA THR A 55 24.31 -8.47 -12.91
C THR A 55 24.87 -7.63 -11.77
N LEU A 56 24.83 -8.15 -10.56
CA LEU A 56 25.15 -7.38 -9.34
C LEU A 56 26.52 -7.72 -8.75
N THR A 57 27.14 -8.85 -9.14
CA THR A 57 28.44 -9.26 -8.61
C THR A 57 29.53 -8.28 -9.02
N ILE A 58 30.17 -7.69 -8.02
CA ILE A 58 31.45 -6.99 -8.14
C ILE A 58 32.44 -7.77 -7.27
N LEU A 59 33.40 -8.46 -7.89
CA LEU A 59 34.30 -9.38 -7.20
C LEU A 59 35.74 -8.79 -7.15
N PRO A 60 36.07 -7.87 -6.22
CA PRO A 60 37.42 -7.44 -5.99
C PRO A 60 38.27 -8.61 -5.48
N GLU A 61 39.59 -8.62 -5.74
CA GLU A 61 40.49 -9.68 -5.38
C GLU A 61 40.45 -10.10 -3.91
N TYR A 62 40.31 -9.14 -3.00
CA TYR A 62 40.25 -9.35 -1.55
C TYR A 62 38.97 -10.05 -1.05
N LEU A 63 37.94 -10.19 -1.90
CA LEU A 63 36.71 -10.90 -1.59
C LEU A 63 36.60 -12.29 -2.22
N LYS A 64 37.62 -12.73 -2.94
CA LYS A 64 37.66 -14.07 -3.51
C LYS A 64 37.96 -15.10 -2.42
N ASN A 65 36.99 -15.92 -2.06
CA ASN A 65 37.15 -17.02 -1.13
C ASN A 65 37.17 -18.34 -1.90
N ASN A 66 38.07 -19.25 -1.52
CA ASN A 66 38.21 -20.57 -2.15
C ASN A 66 37.10 -21.58 -1.71
N GLU A 67 36.24 -21.22 -0.78
CA GLU A 67 35.22 -22.08 -0.20
C GLU A 67 33.83 -21.94 -0.87
N SER A 68 33.74 -21.30 -2.02
CA SER A 68 32.48 -20.75 -2.58
C SER A 68 31.57 -21.78 -3.25
N GLU A 69 31.94 -23.05 -3.44
CA GLU A 69 31.10 -23.99 -4.20
C GLU A 69 29.81 -24.43 -3.48
N ASN A 70 29.75 -24.28 -2.16
CA ASN A 70 28.58 -24.70 -1.36
C ASN A 70 27.93 -23.60 -0.54
N ILE A 71 28.36 -22.34 -0.66
CA ILE A 71 27.85 -21.22 0.14
C ILE A 71 27.15 -20.20 -0.76
N ILE A 72 25.88 -19.90 -0.46
CA ILE A 72 25.16 -18.80 -1.12
C ILE A 72 25.60 -17.50 -0.47
N ASP A 73 26.39 -16.69 -1.19
CA ASP A 73 26.80 -15.38 -0.72
C ASP A 73 25.74 -14.32 -1.10
N TYR A 74 24.97 -13.87 -0.12
CA TYR A 74 23.91 -12.90 -0.35
C TYR A 74 24.41 -11.48 -0.64
N ARG A 75 25.70 -11.16 -0.54
CA ARG A 75 26.27 -9.88 -0.97
C ARG A 75 26.01 -9.61 -2.46
N ASP A 76 26.03 -10.67 -3.28
CA ASP A 76 25.86 -10.60 -4.73
C ASP A 76 24.39 -10.52 -5.17
N TRP A 77 23.46 -10.58 -4.22
CA TRP A 77 22.01 -10.52 -4.46
C TRP A 77 21.42 -9.11 -4.40
N SER A 78 22.22 -8.10 -4.08
CA SER A 78 21.77 -6.71 -3.97
C SER A 78 22.97 -5.74 -4.05
N ILE A 79 22.68 -4.46 -4.31
CA ILE A 79 23.70 -3.42 -4.40
C ILE A 79 24.54 -3.26 -3.11
N PRO A 80 23.93 -3.21 -1.88
CA PRO A 80 24.71 -3.06 -0.65
C PRO A 80 25.53 -4.33 -0.34
N LEU A 81 26.83 -4.13 -0.12
CA LEU A 81 27.74 -5.20 0.32
C LEU A 81 27.35 -5.76 1.69
N GLY A 82 27.13 -4.87 2.66
CA GLY A 82 26.70 -5.24 4.00
C GLY A 82 25.18 -5.34 4.09
N ARG A 83 24.69 -6.37 4.78
CA ARG A 83 23.25 -6.64 4.91
C ARG A 83 22.81 -6.74 6.36
N ARG A 84 21.69 -6.07 6.69
CA ARG A 84 21.01 -6.28 7.97
C ARG A 84 20.16 -7.56 7.90
N PHE A 85 20.02 -8.26 9.01
CA PHE A 85 19.17 -9.44 9.12
C PHE A 85 17.68 -9.04 9.18
N ARG A 86 17.15 -8.50 8.06
CA ARG A 86 15.76 -8.02 7.96
C ARG A 86 14.72 -9.14 8.08
N ALA A 87 15.08 -10.36 7.69
CA ALA A 87 14.18 -11.51 7.77
C ALA A 87 13.78 -11.84 9.22
N LEU A 88 14.64 -11.54 10.22
CA LEU A 88 14.36 -11.83 11.61
C LEU A 88 13.12 -11.10 12.12
N LYS A 89 12.98 -9.81 11.80
CA LYS A 89 11.79 -9.05 12.23
C LYS A 89 10.51 -9.50 11.53
N LEU A 90 10.58 -9.93 10.28
CA LEU A 90 9.45 -10.55 9.59
C LEU A 90 9.09 -11.89 10.23
N TRP A 91 10.09 -12.70 10.59
CA TRP A 91 9.89 -13.96 11.30
C TRP A 91 9.17 -13.74 12.65
N PHE A 92 9.57 -12.75 13.45
CA PHE A 92 8.89 -12.41 14.70
C PHE A 92 7.43 -12.02 14.48
N VAL A 93 7.12 -11.21 13.45
CA VAL A 93 5.75 -10.84 13.11
C VAL A 93 4.92 -12.06 12.75
N ILE A 94 5.45 -12.94 11.89
CA ILE A 94 4.75 -14.18 11.49
C ILE A 94 4.57 -15.12 12.70
N ARG A 95 5.57 -15.21 13.58
CA ARG A 95 5.47 -16.04 14.79
C ARG A 95 4.48 -15.49 15.80
N TYR A 96 4.37 -14.18 15.92
CA TYR A 96 3.47 -13.52 16.88
C TYR A 96 2.00 -13.59 16.45
N TYR A 97 1.70 -13.23 15.20
CA TYR A 97 0.31 -13.18 14.72
C TYR A 97 -0.15 -14.50 14.09
N GLY A 98 0.75 -15.30 13.56
CA GLY A 98 0.41 -16.42 12.69
C GLY A 98 -0.18 -15.98 11.35
N VAL A 99 -0.45 -16.92 10.47
CA VAL A 99 -1.08 -16.64 9.17
C VAL A 99 -2.52 -16.17 9.37
N GLU A 100 -3.26 -16.82 10.26
CA GLU A 100 -4.65 -16.50 10.54
C GLU A 100 -4.82 -15.12 11.13
N GLY A 101 -4.01 -14.75 12.15
CA GLY A 101 -4.06 -13.42 12.74
C GLY A 101 -3.71 -12.31 11.76
N LEU A 102 -2.71 -12.50 10.88
CA LEU A 102 -2.42 -11.53 9.82
C LEU A 102 -3.57 -11.41 8.82
N GLN A 103 -4.22 -12.52 8.46
CA GLN A 103 -5.38 -12.51 7.59
C GLN A 103 -6.58 -11.80 8.22
N GLU A 104 -6.82 -12.00 9.51
CA GLU A 104 -7.89 -11.32 10.26
C GLU A 104 -7.68 -9.80 10.29
N ILE A 105 -6.46 -9.35 10.58
CA ILE A 105 -6.11 -7.91 10.56
C ILE A 105 -6.35 -7.31 9.17
N ILE A 106 -5.89 -7.98 8.11
CA ILE A 106 -6.09 -7.51 6.74
C ILE A 106 -7.59 -7.46 6.39
N ARG A 107 -8.37 -8.50 6.73
CA ARG A 107 -9.82 -8.53 6.50
C ARG A 107 -10.53 -7.42 7.29
N LYS A 108 -10.11 -7.16 8.53
CA LYS A 108 -10.62 -6.06 9.35
C LYS A 108 -10.40 -4.70 8.64
N HIS A 109 -9.19 -4.44 8.15
CA HIS A 109 -8.89 -3.19 7.42
C HIS A 109 -9.74 -3.05 6.16
N ILE A 110 -9.95 -4.14 5.40
CA ILE A 110 -10.80 -4.14 4.22
C ILE A 110 -12.26 -3.82 4.60
N LYS A 111 -12.76 -4.40 5.71
CA LYS A 111 -14.10 -4.14 6.20
C LYS A 111 -14.28 -2.68 6.65
N LEU A 112 -13.30 -2.11 7.35
CA LEU A 112 -13.31 -0.70 7.73
C LEU A 112 -13.35 0.22 6.50
N ALA A 113 -12.56 -0.10 5.48
CA ALA A 113 -12.57 0.65 4.22
C ALA A 113 -13.91 0.54 3.49
N SER A 114 -14.58 -0.62 3.53
CA SER A 114 -15.93 -0.77 2.98
C SER A 114 -16.95 0.11 3.69
N GLN A 115 -16.82 0.26 5.00
CA GLN A 115 -17.69 1.15 5.78
C GLN A 115 -17.49 2.62 5.39
N VAL A 116 -16.24 3.06 5.20
CA VAL A 116 -15.94 4.42 4.71
C VAL A 116 -16.50 4.65 3.31
N GLU A 117 -16.36 3.67 2.41
CA GLU A 117 -16.95 3.72 1.07
C GLU A 117 -18.47 3.94 1.13
N GLU A 118 -19.17 3.25 2.03
CA GLU A 118 -20.61 3.45 2.24
C GLU A 118 -20.93 4.85 2.75
N TRP A 119 -20.16 5.38 3.70
CA TRP A 119 -20.37 6.73 4.22
C TRP A 119 -20.16 7.81 3.16
N ILE A 120 -19.12 7.69 2.35
CA ILE A 120 -18.84 8.58 1.23
C ILE A 120 -20.02 8.58 0.25
N ASN A 121 -20.48 7.38 -0.16
CA ASN A 121 -21.58 7.23 -1.11
C ASN A 121 -22.92 7.80 -0.59
N ARG A 122 -23.12 7.83 0.74
CA ARG A 122 -24.33 8.38 1.37
C ARG A 122 -24.27 9.87 1.65
N SER A 123 -23.11 10.47 1.62
CA SER A 123 -22.91 11.86 2.08
C SER A 123 -23.45 12.93 1.13
N GLY A 124 -23.60 12.62 -0.16
CA GLY A 124 -24.11 13.52 -1.20
C GLY A 124 -23.14 14.61 -1.67
N ASN A 125 -22.18 14.99 -0.86
CA ASN A 125 -21.18 16.04 -1.14
C ASN A 125 -19.73 15.54 -1.21
N PHE A 126 -19.54 14.24 -1.26
CA PHE A 126 -18.25 13.58 -1.52
C PHE A 126 -18.42 12.54 -2.61
N GLU A 127 -17.35 12.25 -3.33
CA GLU A 127 -17.33 11.20 -4.33
C GLU A 127 -16.12 10.28 -4.18
N LEU A 128 -16.30 9.03 -4.59
CA LEU A 128 -15.21 8.09 -4.81
C LEU A 128 -14.70 8.26 -6.23
N VAL A 129 -13.46 8.73 -6.39
CA VAL A 129 -12.85 8.96 -7.71
C VAL A 129 -12.44 7.64 -8.37
N THR A 130 -12.18 6.61 -7.58
CA THR A 130 -11.92 5.24 -8.04
C THR A 130 -12.69 4.24 -7.20
N PRO A 131 -13.04 3.07 -7.76
CA PRO A 131 -13.49 1.97 -6.93
C PRO A 131 -12.50 1.67 -5.82
N ARG A 132 -12.98 1.37 -4.63
CA ARG A 132 -12.13 0.96 -3.50
C ARG A 132 -11.27 -0.24 -3.89
N SER A 133 -9.98 -0.16 -3.60
CA SER A 133 -9.03 -1.26 -3.78
C SER A 133 -8.52 -1.74 -2.44
N LEU A 134 -9.00 -2.92 -1.99
CA LEU A 134 -8.69 -3.48 -0.68
C LEU A 134 -9.04 -2.49 0.46
N SER A 135 -8.05 -1.92 1.14
CA SER A 135 -8.23 -0.92 2.19
C SER A 135 -7.85 0.50 1.76
N LEU A 136 -7.74 0.75 0.45
CA LEU A 136 -7.40 2.04 -0.13
C LEU A 136 -8.62 2.71 -0.75
N ILE A 137 -8.83 3.98 -0.38
CA ILE A 137 -9.91 4.83 -0.85
C ILE A 137 -9.30 6.10 -1.43
N ASN A 138 -9.76 6.51 -2.61
CA ASN A 138 -9.47 7.82 -3.19
C ASN A 138 -10.79 8.57 -3.31
N PHE A 139 -10.93 9.66 -2.59
CA PHE A 139 -12.14 10.44 -2.54
C PHE A 139 -11.83 11.93 -2.66
N ARG A 140 -12.86 12.71 -2.95
CA ARG A 140 -12.81 14.17 -2.92
C ARG A 140 -14.13 14.77 -2.44
N PHE A 141 -14.05 15.96 -1.92
CA PHE A 141 -15.18 16.79 -1.55
C PHE A 141 -15.72 17.51 -2.78
N LEU A 142 -17.02 17.40 -3.03
CA LEU A 142 -17.77 18.03 -4.11
C LEU A 142 -18.98 18.74 -3.53
N PRO A 143 -18.83 19.97 -3.02
CA PRO A 143 -19.97 20.74 -2.53
C PRO A 143 -20.93 21.13 -3.67
N GLU A 144 -22.17 21.41 -3.34
CA GLU A 144 -23.13 22.03 -4.27
C GLU A 144 -22.62 23.41 -4.73
N GLN A 145 -22.50 23.60 -6.02
CA GLN A 145 -21.84 24.80 -6.58
C GLN A 145 -22.72 26.10 -6.49
N ASN A 146 -23.96 26.02 -6.10
CA ASN A 146 -24.87 27.16 -5.92
C ASN A 146 -24.62 28.38 -6.85
N GLY A 147 -24.21 28.12 -8.10
CA GLY A 147 -23.88 29.13 -9.12
C GLY A 147 -22.49 29.78 -8.99
N LYS A 148 -21.64 29.35 -8.07
CA LYS A 148 -20.25 29.80 -7.95
C LYS A 148 -19.30 28.82 -8.66
N PHE A 149 -18.32 29.35 -9.39
CA PHE A 149 -17.23 28.55 -9.90
C PHE A 149 -16.28 28.22 -8.74
N LEU A 150 -16.11 26.93 -8.44
CA LEU A 150 -15.19 26.44 -7.42
C LEU A 150 -14.08 25.63 -8.10
N ASP A 151 -12.84 25.95 -7.80
CA ASP A 151 -11.72 25.09 -8.11
C ASP A 151 -11.71 23.90 -7.12
N ILE A 152 -12.21 22.76 -7.59
CA ILE A 152 -12.36 21.54 -6.77
C ILE A 152 -10.99 21.00 -6.32
N ASP A 153 -9.96 21.14 -7.13
CA ASP A 153 -8.61 20.68 -6.78
C ASP A 153 -8.04 21.54 -5.64
N GLU A 154 -8.16 22.86 -5.73
CA GLU A 154 -7.72 23.81 -4.70
C GLU A 154 -8.51 23.61 -3.39
N LEU A 155 -9.82 23.42 -3.51
CA LEU A 155 -10.69 23.16 -2.36
C LEU A 155 -10.26 21.87 -1.62
N ASN A 156 -10.00 20.80 -2.34
CA ASN A 156 -9.57 19.52 -1.76
C ASN A 156 -8.13 19.57 -1.22
N LEU A 157 -7.26 20.35 -1.83
CA LEU A 157 -5.93 20.61 -1.26
C LEU A 157 -6.05 21.36 0.08
N LYS A 158 -6.93 22.36 0.17
CA LYS A 158 -7.19 23.08 1.41
C LYS A 158 -7.77 22.16 2.49
N LEU A 159 -8.77 21.34 2.12
CA LEU A 159 -9.35 20.34 3.02
C LEU A 159 -8.27 19.38 3.56
N LEU A 160 -7.40 18.87 2.69
CA LEU A 160 -6.30 17.96 3.10
C LEU A 160 -5.35 18.65 4.09
N ASN A 161 -4.96 19.89 3.82
CA ASN A 161 -4.05 20.64 4.69
C ASN A 161 -4.67 20.86 6.07
N GLU A 162 -5.91 21.33 6.15
CA GLU A 162 -6.61 21.56 7.41
C GLU A 162 -6.82 20.27 8.21
N LEU A 163 -7.10 19.15 7.53
CA LEU A 163 -7.19 17.83 8.15
C LEU A 163 -5.85 17.42 8.78
N ASN A 164 -4.75 17.54 8.05
CA ASN A 164 -3.42 17.16 8.54
C ASN A 164 -2.91 18.11 9.63
N ASP A 165 -3.20 19.40 9.53
CA ASP A 165 -2.85 20.42 10.53
C ASP A 165 -3.62 20.20 11.85
N SER A 166 -4.80 19.57 11.82
CA SER A 166 -5.54 19.20 13.02
C SER A 166 -4.81 18.20 13.92
N ARG A 167 -3.84 17.48 13.38
CA ARG A 167 -3.07 16.41 14.03
C ARG A 167 -3.92 15.25 14.56
N SER A 168 -5.20 15.23 14.26
CA SER A 168 -6.12 14.15 14.65
C SER A 168 -6.10 13.01 13.64
N VAL A 169 -5.83 13.35 12.37
CA VAL A 169 -5.76 12.43 11.24
C VAL A 169 -4.56 12.77 10.34
N TYR A 170 -4.14 11.82 9.53
CA TYR A 170 -3.14 12.07 8.50
C TYR A 170 -3.54 11.38 7.21
N PHE A 171 -3.83 12.17 6.19
CA PHE A 171 -4.13 11.70 4.84
C PHE A 171 -3.01 12.09 3.88
N THR A 172 -2.94 11.39 2.76
CA THR A 172 -2.04 11.72 1.65
C THR A 172 -2.85 12.14 0.43
N GLN A 173 -2.18 12.68 -0.55
CA GLN A 173 -2.77 13.09 -1.81
C GLN A 173 -2.38 12.16 -2.95
N ASN A 174 -3.15 12.19 -4.02
CA ASN A 174 -2.83 11.60 -5.31
C ASN A 174 -3.49 12.42 -6.44
N ARG A 175 -3.12 12.14 -7.69
CA ARG A 175 -3.85 12.58 -8.86
C ARG A 175 -4.37 11.38 -9.64
N VAL A 176 -5.66 11.40 -9.95
CA VAL A 176 -6.32 10.35 -10.71
C VAL A 176 -6.96 10.98 -11.94
N ARG A 177 -6.44 10.66 -13.13
CA ARG A 177 -6.88 11.23 -14.42
C ARG A 177 -6.78 12.76 -14.50
N GLY A 178 -5.89 13.36 -13.73
CA GLY A 178 -5.70 14.80 -13.61
C GLY A 178 -6.32 15.40 -12.36
N ASP A 179 -7.37 14.82 -11.81
CA ASP A 179 -8.09 15.30 -10.63
C ASP A 179 -7.28 15.10 -9.35
N PHE A 180 -7.24 16.10 -8.50
CA PHE A 180 -6.69 15.99 -7.14
C PHE A 180 -7.62 15.15 -6.27
N VAL A 181 -7.06 14.19 -5.53
CA VAL A 181 -7.83 13.31 -4.64
C VAL A 181 -7.14 13.17 -3.29
N ILE A 182 -7.95 13.05 -2.25
CA ILE A 182 -7.49 12.67 -0.91
C ILE A 182 -7.43 11.16 -0.85
N ARG A 183 -6.27 10.65 -0.43
CA ARG A 183 -6.00 9.23 -0.36
C ARG A 183 -6.05 8.75 1.09
N TRP A 184 -6.98 7.86 1.39
CA TRP A 184 -7.12 7.22 2.69
C TRP A 184 -6.71 5.75 2.62
N SER A 185 -5.64 5.40 3.33
CA SER A 185 -5.13 4.03 3.40
C SER A 185 -5.27 3.51 4.83
N ILE A 186 -6.17 2.56 5.04
CA ILE A 186 -6.43 1.95 6.34
C ILE A 186 -5.53 0.73 6.49
N GLY A 187 -4.52 0.82 7.36
CA GLY A 187 -3.50 -0.24 7.44
C GLY A 187 -2.68 -0.25 8.73
N GLN A 188 -2.98 0.62 9.68
CA GLN A 188 -2.28 0.65 10.96
C GLN A 188 -2.77 -0.48 11.88
N THR A 189 -1.84 -1.15 12.56
CA THR A 189 -2.08 -2.36 13.37
C THR A 189 -3.26 -2.24 14.33
N ASN A 190 -3.37 -1.11 15.03
CA ASN A 190 -4.36 -0.88 16.08
C ASN A 190 -5.59 -0.09 15.58
N THR A 191 -5.79 0.01 14.26
CA THR A 191 -6.96 0.71 13.73
C THR A 191 -8.24 -0.04 14.07
N GLU A 192 -9.19 0.66 14.65
CA GLU A 192 -10.52 0.20 15.02
C GLU A 192 -11.59 1.06 14.36
N LEU A 193 -12.85 0.60 14.41
CA LEU A 193 -13.98 1.31 13.81
C LEU A 193 -14.09 2.75 14.34
N ARG A 194 -13.98 2.96 15.65
CA ARG A 194 -14.03 4.31 16.27
C ARG A 194 -13.03 5.29 15.65
N HIS A 195 -11.80 4.84 15.36
CA HIS A 195 -10.77 5.71 14.77
C HIS A 195 -11.15 6.15 13.36
N VAL A 196 -11.81 5.27 12.60
CA VAL A 196 -12.26 5.54 11.24
C VAL A 196 -13.52 6.41 11.25
N GLU A 197 -14.43 6.20 12.21
CA GLU A 197 -15.60 7.05 12.45
C GLU A 197 -15.18 8.47 12.85
N ASP A 198 -14.29 8.62 13.82
CA ASP A 198 -13.77 9.91 14.26
C ASP A 198 -13.09 10.65 13.10
N ALA A 199 -12.31 9.94 12.28
CA ALA A 199 -11.67 10.52 11.11
C ALA A 199 -12.70 11.01 10.08
N TRP A 200 -13.77 10.24 9.82
CA TRP A 200 -14.83 10.64 8.91
C TRP A 200 -15.61 11.87 9.42
N ILE A 201 -15.91 11.91 10.71
CA ILE A 201 -16.55 13.07 11.35
C ILE A 201 -15.68 14.33 11.17
N GLN A 202 -14.36 14.22 11.35
CA GLN A 202 -13.44 15.34 11.12
C GLN A 202 -13.43 15.78 9.65
N VAL A 203 -13.42 14.84 8.70
CA VAL A 203 -13.51 15.14 7.27
C VAL A 203 -14.78 15.96 6.97
N GLN A 204 -15.94 15.50 7.45
CA GLN A 204 -17.21 16.18 7.21
C GLN A 204 -17.26 17.57 7.88
N LYS A 205 -16.77 17.68 9.11
CA LYS A 205 -16.74 18.93 9.88
C LYS A 205 -15.91 20.00 9.18
N ILE A 206 -14.68 19.65 8.78
CA ILE A 206 -13.79 20.61 8.11
C ILE A 206 -14.31 20.95 6.71
N ALA A 207 -14.77 19.96 5.95
CA ALA A 207 -15.37 20.20 4.64
C ALA A 207 -16.57 21.17 4.71
N SER A 208 -17.41 21.04 5.75
CA SER A 208 -18.55 21.94 5.94
C SER A 208 -18.12 23.38 6.27
N SER A 209 -16.96 23.62 6.85
CA SER A 209 -16.44 24.97 7.11
C SER A 209 -15.81 25.63 5.88
N LEU A 210 -15.56 24.87 4.82
CA LEU A 210 -14.96 25.35 3.57
C LEU A 210 -16.02 25.71 2.48
N ASN A 211 -17.28 25.45 2.74
CA ASN A 211 -18.39 25.62 1.79
C ASN A 211 -19.03 27.03 1.80
#